data_16331e6c43a44048914150d26b5a3009
#
_entry.id   16331e6c43a44048914150d26b5a3009
#
_cell.length_a   1.000
_cell.length_b   1.000
_cell.length_c   1.000
_cell.angle_alpha   90.00
_cell.angle_beta   90.00
_cell.angle_gamma   90.00
#
_symmetry.space_group_name_H-M   'P 1'
#
loop_
_entity.id
_entity.type
_entity.pdbx_description
1 polymer ?
#
loop_
_entity_poly.entity_id
_entity_poly.type
_entity_poly.pdbx_seq_one_letter_code
_entity_poly.pdbx_strand_id
1 'polypeptide(L)'
;MPKNHAVSAKHAEPFVKLSTRGANRLQARHPWVYRSDIVEEKDIPPGALVRVHDPRGKFLGTALYSSSSQIVIRMISHGSVVDLPALVAERIRAAITYRKDLIANTDAYRIVFSEADFLPGLIVDRYNDVLTLQILTQAMDAAPVREAIVQTLKEELQPAGIVERVEARIRELEQLPQLPSALLWGKKSSTEVRMNGVAFHYDGLEGQKTGAFLDQRENYAAAALYAHGEALDAFCYQGGFALHLAPKCSSVTGVD
;
A
#
# COMPACT_ATOMS: atom_id res chain seq x y z
N MET A 1 -34.18 -34.84 -31.98
CA MET A 1 -33.29 -34.42 -30.88
C MET A 1 -32.91 -32.96 -31.10
N PRO A 2 -33.41 -31.99 -30.35
CA PRO A 2 -32.99 -30.61 -30.50
C PRO A 2 -31.67 -30.35 -29.78
N LYS A 3 -30.70 -29.78 -30.48
CA LYS A 3 -29.43 -29.34 -29.94
C LYS A 3 -29.67 -28.06 -29.16
N ASN A 4 -29.59 -28.14 -27.82
CA ASN A 4 -29.51 -26.98 -26.94
C ASN A 4 -28.14 -26.31 -27.14
N HIS A 5 -28.09 -25.21 -27.88
CA HIS A 5 -27.02 -24.25 -27.81
C HIS A 5 -27.31 -23.32 -26.59
N ALA A 6 -26.71 -23.62 -25.45
CA ALA A 6 -26.61 -22.66 -24.40
C ALA A 6 -25.68 -21.53 -24.86
N VAL A 7 -26.28 -20.43 -25.29
CA VAL A 7 -25.57 -19.15 -25.51
C VAL A 7 -25.15 -18.66 -24.13
N SER A 8 -23.87 -18.84 -23.80
CA SER A 8 -23.25 -18.18 -22.68
C SER A 8 -23.46 -16.68 -22.86
N ALA A 9 -24.32 -16.09 -22.05
CA ALA A 9 -24.43 -14.64 -21.95
C ALA A 9 -23.06 -14.09 -21.55
N LYS A 10 -22.36 -13.46 -22.49
CA LYS A 10 -21.17 -12.64 -22.18
C LYS A 10 -21.65 -11.56 -21.22
N HIS A 11 -21.39 -11.72 -19.93
CA HIS A 11 -21.57 -10.62 -18.99
C HIS A 11 -20.70 -9.46 -19.51
N ALA A 12 -21.33 -8.35 -19.86
CA ALA A 12 -20.61 -7.16 -20.27
C ALA A 12 -19.68 -6.77 -19.12
N GLU A 13 -18.40 -6.51 -19.42
CA GLU A 13 -17.42 -6.08 -18.43
C GLU A 13 -17.95 -4.81 -17.75
N PRO A 14 -17.92 -4.72 -16.40
CA PRO A 14 -18.41 -3.56 -15.69
C PRO A 14 -17.64 -2.30 -16.11
N PHE A 15 -18.36 -1.21 -16.29
CA PHE A 15 -17.77 0.04 -16.74
C PHE A 15 -18.30 1.24 -15.93
N VAL A 16 -17.52 2.31 -15.93
CA VAL A 16 -17.88 3.61 -15.38
C VAL A 16 -17.65 4.67 -16.44
N LYS A 17 -18.63 5.59 -16.58
CA LYS A 17 -18.54 6.74 -17.47
C LYS A 17 -18.33 8.01 -16.67
N LEU A 18 -17.35 8.79 -17.06
CA LEU A 18 -16.94 9.99 -16.35
C LEU A 18 -17.59 11.25 -16.90
N SER A 19 -17.64 12.29 -16.08
CA SER A 19 -17.85 13.68 -16.50
C SER A 19 -16.63 14.16 -17.30
N THR A 20 -16.80 15.27 -18.04
CA THR A 20 -15.68 15.93 -18.74
C THR A 20 -14.57 16.30 -17.75
N ARG A 21 -14.93 16.79 -16.55
CA ARG A 21 -13.97 17.13 -15.50
C ARG A 21 -13.18 15.91 -15.03
N GLY A 22 -13.85 14.78 -14.75
CA GLY A 22 -13.21 13.53 -14.37
C GLY A 22 -12.29 12.99 -15.46
N ALA A 23 -12.73 13.00 -16.72
CA ALA A 23 -11.92 12.58 -17.84
C ALA A 23 -10.67 13.45 -18.03
N ASN A 24 -10.78 14.76 -17.94
CA ASN A 24 -9.65 15.69 -18.02
C ASN A 24 -8.64 15.46 -16.88
N ARG A 25 -9.13 15.15 -15.67
CA ARG A 25 -8.26 14.81 -14.53
C ARG A 25 -7.41 13.58 -14.81
N LEU A 26 -8.00 12.51 -15.36
CA LEU A 26 -7.25 11.31 -15.74
C LEU A 26 -6.27 11.58 -16.89
N GLN A 27 -6.62 12.41 -17.86
CA GLN A 27 -5.72 12.83 -18.94
C GLN A 27 -4.52 13.61 -18.41
N ALA A 28 -4.72 14.40 -17.34
CA ALA A 28 -3.65 15.05 -16.59
C ALA A 28 -2.87 14.09 -15.66
N ARG A 29 -3.05 12.78 -15.82
CA ARG A 29 -2.38 11.70 -15.06
C ARG A 29 -2.67 11.67 -13.56
N HIS A 30 -3.80 12.27 -13.11
CA HIS A 30 -4.24 12.09 -11.74
C HIS A 30 -4.85 10.69 -11.58
N PRO A 31 -4.41 9.86 -10.60
CA PRO A 31 -4.82 8.45 -10.54
C PRO A 31 -6.23 8.23 -9.98
N TRP A 32 -6.90 9.27 -9.44
CA TRP A 32 -8.17 9.15 -8.73
C TRP A 32 -9.31 9.88 -9.43
N VAL A 33 -10.50 9.26 -9.38
CA VAL A 33 -11.76 9.89 -9.75
C VAL A 33 -12.71 9.87 -8.56
N TYR A 34 -13.29 11.01 -8.27
CA TYR A 34 -14.20 11.19 -7.14
C TYR A 34 -15.66 10.91 -7.53
N ARG A 35 -16.49 10.61 -6.53
CA ARG A 35 -17.92 10.33 -6.70
C ARG A 35 -18.63 11.38 -7.56
N SER A 36 -18.33 12.66 -7.37
CA SER A 36 -18.91 13.78 -8.13
C SER A 36 -18.54 13.82 -9.62
N ASP A 37 -17.59 13.03 -10.05
CA ASP A 37 -17.14 12.95 -11.46
C ASP A 37 -17.67 11.70 -12.19
N ILE A 38 -18.48 10.86 -11.52
CA ILE A 38 -19.16 9.72 -12.11
C ILE A 38 -20.49 10.17 -12.72
N VAL A 39 -20.72 9.82 -13.98
CA VAL A 39 -21.98 10.12 -14.70
C VAL A 39 -22.84 8.86 -14.86
N GLU A 40 -22.20 7.71 -15.05
CA GLU A 40 -22.88 6.44 -15.24
C GLU A 40 -22.08 5.32 -14.58
N GLU A 41 -22.74 4.58 -13.72
CA GLU A 41 -22.30 3.31 -13.14
C GLU A 41 -23.54 2.42 -12.92
N LYS A 42 -23.45 1.12 -13.13
CA LYS A 42 -24.59 0.23 -12.96
C LYS A 42 -24.13 -1.11 -12.39
N ASP A 43 -24.73 -1.48 -11.26
CA ASP A 43 -24.61 -2.81 -10.63
C ASP A 43 -23.15 -3.33 -10.54
N ILE A 44 -22.21 -2.45 -10.15
CA ILE A 44 -20.79 -2.78 -10.05
C ILE A 44 -20.51 -3.36 -8.66
N PRO A 45 -19.99 -4.58 -8.56
CA PRO A 45 -19.62 -5.16 -7.29
C PRO A 45 -18.51 -4.36 -6.60
N PRO A 46 -18.50 -4.29 -5.25
CA PRO A 46 -17.40 -3.70 -4.50
C PRO A 46 -16.05 -4.33 -4.88
N GLY A 47 -15.06 -3.51 -5.10
CA GLY A 47 -13.70 -3.96 -5.45
C GLY A 47 -13.52 -4.49 -6.89
N ALA A 48 -14.53 -4.39 -7.74
CA ALA A 48 -14.44 -4.86 -9.12
C ALA A 48 -13.40 -4.09 -9.93
N LEU A 49 -12.80 -4.78 -10.92
CA LEU A 49 -12.13 -4.13 -12.04
C LEU A 49 -13.19 -3.53 -12.96
N VAL A 50 -13.02 -2.27 -13.32
CA VAL A 50 -13.94 -1.56 -14.22
C VAL A 50 -13.21 -0.92 -15.38
N ARG A 51 -13.89 -0.88 -16.53
CA ARG A 51 -13.46 -0.10 -17.68
C ARG A 51 -13.89 1.35 -17.48
N VAL A 52 -12.98 2.27 -17.66
CA VAL A 52 -13.25 3.71 -17.51
C VAL A 52 -13.42 4.35 -18.87
N HIS A 53 -14.52 5.08 -19.05
CA HIS A 53 -14.83 5.77 -20.31
C HIS A 53 -15.03 7.27 -20.08
N ASP A 54 -14.66 8.06 -21.08
CA ASP A 54 -14.97 9.48 -21.13
C ASP A 54 -16.46 9.73 -21.48
N PRO A 55 -16.98 10.97 -21.49
CA PRO A 55 -18.35 11.29 -21.83
C PRO A 55 -18.78 10.83 -23.24
N ARG A 56 -17.83 10.68 -24.15
CA ARG A 56 -18.05 10.24 -25.53
C ARG A 56 -17.96 8.73 -25.73
N GLY A 57 -17.68 7.97 -24.63
CA GLY A 57 -17.53 6.53 -24.67
C GLY A 57 -16.11 6.05 -25.05
N LYS A 58 -15.13 6.95 -25.17
CA LYS A 58 -13.74 6.57 -25.40
C LYS A 58 -13.17 5.88 -24.16
N PHE A 59 -12.56 4.73 -24.34
CA PHE A 59 -11.87 4.00 -23.28
C PHE A 59 -10.63 4.78 -22.78
N LEU A 60 -10.52 4.96 -21.48
CA LEU A 60 -9.43 5.68 -20.81
C LEU A 60 -8.48 4.74 -20.03
N GLY A 61 -8.93 3.53 -19.74
CA GLY A 61 -8.13 2.54 -19.01
C GLY A 61 -8.97 1.66 -18.10
N THR A 62 -8.29 0.84 -17.30
CA THR A 62 -8.87 -0.05 -16.30
C THR A 62 -8.55 0.46 -14.90
N ALA A 63 -9.52 0.34 -14.00
CA ALA A 63 -9.40 0.86 -12.65
C ALA A 63 -10.01 -0.09 -11.60
N LEU A 64 -9.64 0.15 -10.34
CA LEU A 64 -10.27 -0.44 -9.17
C LEU A 64 -11.46 0.43 -8.76
N TYR A 65 -12.61 -0.19 -8.53
CA TYR A 65 -13.82 0.47 -8.10
C TYR A 65 -14.02 0.34 -6.59
N SER A 66 -14.40 1.45 -5.94
CA SER A 66 -14.89 1.44 -4.57
C SER A 66 -16.35 1.88 -4.54
N SER A 67 -17.21 1.04 -3.96
CA SER A 67 -18.64 1.32 -3.83
C SER A 67 -18.96 2.36 -2.74
N SER A 68 -18.06 2.55 -1.76
CA SER A 68 -18.29 3.34 -0.55
C SER A 68 -17.43 4.60 -0.43
N SER A 69 -16.21 4.57 -0.95
CA SER A 69 -15.26 5.68 -0.84
C SER A 69 -15.67 6.89 -1.69
N GLN A 70 -15.27 8.10 -1.26
CA GLN A 70 -15.34 9.28 -2.10
C GLN A 70 -14.41 9.19 -3.31
N ILE A 71 -13.30 8.44 -3.20
CA ILE A 71 -12.43 8.08 -4.33
C ILE A 71 -12.97 6.78 -4.92
N VAL A 72 -13.92 6.92 -5.85
CA VAL A 72 -14.64 5.78 -6.44
C VAL A 72 -13.75 4.96 -7.37
N ILE A 73 -12.89 5.64 -8.11
CA ILE A 73 -12.02 5.03 -9.12
C ILE A 73 -10.56 5.31 -8.76
N ARG A 74 -9.78 4.24 -8.71
CA ARG A 74 -8.31 4.30 -8.63
C ARG A 74 -7.75 3.62 -9.87
N MET A 75 -7.16 4.41 -10.76
CA MET A 75 -6.60 3.90 -12.02
C MET A 75 -5.50 2.88 -11.74
N ILE A 76 -5.59 1.74 -12.42
CA ILE A 76 -4.56 0.70 -12.32
C ILE A 76 -3.79 0.51 -13.62
N SER A 77 -4.40 0.85 -14.77
CA SER A 77 -3.74 0.78 -16.07
C SER A 77 -4.42 1.69 -17.07
N HIS A 78 -3.67 2.26 -18.01
CA HIS A 78 -4.24 2.91 -19.20
C HIS A 78 -4.64 1.90 -20.31
N GLY A 79 -4.25 0.63 -20.16
CA GLY A 79 -4.65 -0.48 -20.99
C GLY A 79 -5.76 -1.32 -20.36
N SER A 80 -6.18 -2.36 -21.07
CA SER A 80 -7.10 -3.38 -20.55
C SER A 80 -6.37 -4.33 -19.60
N VAL A 81 -6.97 -4.57 -18.45
CA VAL A 81 -6.50 -5.55 -17.45
C VAL A 81 -7.60 -6.58 -17.25
N VAL A 82 -7.26 -7.84 -17.33
CA VAL A 82 -8.20 -8.97 -17.15
C VAL A 82 -7.85 -9.84 -15.93
N ASP A 83 -6.59 -9.80 -15.47
CA ASP A 83 -6.07 -10.58 -14.35
C ASP A 83 -5.42 -9.63 -13.33
N LEU A 84 -6.19 -9.22 -12.33
CA LEU A 84 -5.70 -8.31 -11.29
C LEU A 84 -4.67 -8.99 -10.37
N PRO A 85 -4.86 -10.25 -9.89
CA PRO A 85 -3.87 -10.96 -9.11
C PRO A 85 -2.49 -11.03 -9.78
N ALA A 86 -2.44 -11.40 -11.06
CA ALA A 86 -1.19 -11.47 -11.82
C ALA A 86 -0.50 -10.11 -11.95
N LEU A 87 -1.27 -9.05 -12.25
CA LEU A 87 -0.74 -7.68 -12.33
C LEU A 87 -0.20 -7.19 -10.98
N VAL A 88 -0.88 -7.50 -9.88
CA VAL A 88 -0.45 -7.15 -8.53
C VAL A 88 0.88 -7.85 -8.20
N ALA A 89 1.00 -9.14 -8.49
CA ALA A 89 2.23 -9.89 -8.29
C ALA A 89 3.41 -9.30 -9.11
N GLU A 90 3.19 -8.98 -10.38
CA GLU A 90 4.18 -8.33 -11.25
C GLU A 90 4.68 -7.01 -10.64
N ARG A 91 3.76 -6.16 -10.19
CA ARG A 91 4.10 -4.85 -9.63
C ARG A 91 4.79 -4.92 -8.27
N ILE A 92 4.45 -5.90 -7.44
CA ILE A 92 5.19 -6.16 -6.19
C ILE A 92 6.64 -6.54 -6.53
N ARG A 93 6.88 -7.42 -7.50
CA ARG A 93 8.24 -7.77 -7.94
C ARG A 93 9.01 -6.57 -8.47
N ALA A 94 8.35 -5.72 -9.27
CA ALA A 94 8.94 -4.48 -9.76
C ALA A 94 9.30 -3.52 -8.61
N ALA A 95 8.43 -3.36 -7.62
CA ALA A 95 8.66 -2.53 -6.45
C ALA A 95 9.83 -3.05 -5.59
N ILE A 96 9.95 -4.36 -5.39
CA ILE A 96 11.07 -5.00 -4.70
C ILE A 96 12.38 -4.72 -5.45
N THR A 97 12.39 -4.96 -6.76
CA THR A 97 13.58 -4.73 -7.60
C THR A 97 14.03 -3.27 -7.56
N TYR A 98 13.10 -2.33 -7.69
CA TYR A 98 13.40 -0.90 -7.61
C TYR A 98 14.07 -0.49 -6.31
N ARG A 99 13.63 -1.02 -5.16
CA ARG A 99 14.22 -0.66 -3.86
C ARG A 99 15.55 -1.34 -3.59
N LYS A 100 15.81 -2.49 -4.20
CA LYS A 100 17.05 -3.24 -3.98
C LYS A 100 18.31 -2.42 -4.29
N ASP A 101 18.22 -1.56 -5.31
CA ASP A 101 19.36 -0.75 -5.76
C ASP A 101 19.40 0.64 -5.08
N LEU A 102 18.32 1.05 -4.44
CA LEU A 102 18.21 2.38 -3.83
C LEU A 102 18.43 2.40 -2.32
N ILE A 103 18.15 1.28 -1.64
CA ILE A 103 18.17 1.23 -0.18
C ILE A 103 19.52 0.76 0.32
N ALA A 104 20.17 1.56 1.15
CA ALA A 104 21.42 1.26 1.79
C ALA A 104 21.36 1.56 3.30
N ASN A 105 22.27 0.95 4.07
CA ASN A 105 22.47 1.19 5.51
C ASN A 105 21.22 0.95 6.38
N THR A 106 20.29 0.11 5.93
CA THR A 106 19.10 -0.25 6.70
C THR A 106 18.55 -1.60 6.26
N ASP A 107 17.92 -2.31 7.19
CA ASP A 107 17.08 -3.47 6.95
C ASP A 107 15.58 -3.19 7.20
N ALA A 108 15.25 -1.89 7.45
CA ALA A 108 13.87 -1.43 7.63
C ALA A 108 13.53 -0.33 6.61
N TYR A 109 12.60 -0.63 5.68
CA TYR A 109 12.20 0.29 4.62
C TYR A 109 10.85 -0.10 3.99
N ARG A 110 10.19 0.87 3.34
CA ARG A 110 8.96 0.63 2.58
C ARG A 110 9.25 -0.02 1.24
N ILE A 111 8.65 -1.19 1.01
CA ILE A 111 8.73 -1.95 -0.25
C ILE A 111 7.68 -1.48 -1.24
N VAL A 112 6.42 -1.32 -0.80
CA VAL A 112 5.30 -0.87 -1.64
C VAL A 112 4.66 0.35 -1.02
N PHE A 113 4.46 1.40 -1.84
CA PHE A 113 3.81 2.63 -1.43
C PHE A 113 2.62 2.97 -2.34
N SER A 114 1.57 2.17 -2.25
CA SER A 114 0.25 2.45 -2.84
C SER A 114 0.34 2.91 -4.31
N GLU A 115 -0.25 4.05 -4.66
CA GLU A 115 -0.28 4.61 -6.01
C GLU A 115 1.11 4.92 -6.58
N ALA A 116 2.11 5.19 -5.74
CA ALA A 116 3.48 5.43 -6.19
C ALA A 116 4.11 4.20 -6.87
N ASP A 117 3.66 3.01 -6.48
CA ASP A 117 4.06 1.73 -7.07
C ASP A 117 2.95 1.14 -7.97
N PHE A 118 1.96 1.94 -8.34
CA PHE A 118 0.80 1.51 -9.12
C PHE A 118 -0.01 0.38 -8.47
N LEU A 119 0.01 0.30 -7.13
CA LEU A 119 -0.71 -0.68 -6.31
C LEU A 119 -1.68 0.04 -5.34
N PRO A 120 -2.72 0.72 -5.85
CA PRO A 120 -3.58 1.58 -5.07
C PRO A 120 -4.15 0.89 -3.83
N GLY A 121 -3.82 1.40 -2.64
CA GLY A 121 -4.30 0.87 -1.37
C GLY A 121 -3.51 -0.30 -0.80
N LEU A 122 -2.35 -0.63 -1.36
CA LEU A 122 -1.41 -1.58 -0.76
C LEU A 122 -0.19 -0.85 -0.21
N ILE A 123 0.14 -1.09 1.05
CA ILE A 123 1.39 -0.67 1.68
C ILE A 123 2.10 -1.93 2.18
N VAL A 124 3.39 -2.04 1.91
CA VAL A 124 4.25 -3.12 2.43
C VAL A 124 5.53 -2.52 2.95
N ASP A 125 5.80 -2.74 4.23
CA ASP A 125 7.04 -2.34 4.91
C ASP A 125 7.83 -3.58 5.29
N ARG A 126 9.14 -3.51 5.13
CA ARG A 126 10.09 -4.51 5.58
C ARG A 126 10.74 -4.06 6.87
N TYR A 127 10.84 -4.98 7.80
CA TYR A 127 11.58 -4.86 9.05
C TYR A 127 12.45 -6.12 9.21
N ASN A 128 13.68 -6.05 8.70
CA ASN A 128 14.62 -7.18 8.64
C ASN A 128 13.96 -8.42 7.99
N ASP A 129 13.59 -9.42 8.77
CA ASP A 129 12.97 -10.67 8.35
C ASP A 129 11.44 -10.72 8.57
N VAL A 130 10.83 -9.63 9.04
CA VAL A 130 9.37 -9.47 9.18
C VAL A 130 8.85 -8.47 8.16
N LEU A 131 7.75 -8.80 7.51
CA LEU A 131 7.02 -7.88 6.64
C LEU A 131 5.73 -7.43 7.31
N THR A 132 5.39 -6.16 7.14
CA THR A 132 4.10 -5.62 7.57
C THR A 132 3.36 -5.08 6.37
N LEU A 133 2.11 -5.46 6.21
CA LEU A 133 1.28 -4.98 5.13
C LEU A 133 0.00 -4.31 5.65
N GLN A 134 -0.51 -3.34 4.88
CA GLN A 134 -1.83 -2.74 5.06
C GLN A 134 -2.59 -2.84 3.74
N ILE A 135 -3.84 -3.29 3.83
CA ILE A 135 -4.78 -3.39 2.72
C ILE A 135 -5.90 -2.38 2.96
N LEU A 136 -5.97 -1.37 2.09
CA LEU A 136 -6.74 -0.15 2.33
C LEU A 136 -7.88 0.06 1.31
N THR A 137 -8.12 -0.89 0.39
CA THR A 137 -9.16 -0.78 -0.63
C THR A 137 -9.89 -2.10 -0.85
N GLN A 138 -11.16 -2.03 -1.28
CA GLN A 138 -11.99 -3.20 -1.54
C GLN A 138 -11.36 -4.17 -2.55
N ALA A 139 -10.75 -3.66 -3.61
CA ALA A 139 -10.14 -4.50 -4.64
C ALA A 139 -8.90 -5.26 -4.14
N MET A 140 -8.06 -4.61 -3.32
CA MET A 140 -6.88 -5.25 -2.73
C MET A 140 -7.27 -6.24 -1.62
N ASP A 141 -8.44 -6.07 -0.99
CA ASP A 141 -8.97 -6.99 0.04
C ASP A 141 -9.65 -8.23 -0.55
N ALA A 142 -9.89 -8.29 -1.87
CA ALA A 142 -10.48 -9.46 -2.53
C ALA A 142 -9.58 -10.69 -2.34
N ALA A 143 -10.18 -11.85 -1.98
CA ALA A 143 -9.44 -13.05 -1.61
C ALA A 143 -8.35 -13.49 -2.62
N PRO A 144 -8.59 -13.52 -3.95
CA PRO A 144 -7.54 -13.89 -4.91
C PRO A 144 -6.37 -12.88 -4.95
N VAL A 145 -6.66 -11.58 -4.71
CA VAL A 145 -5.63 -10.53 -4.69
C VAL A 145 -4.80 -10.63 -3.42
N ARG A 146 -5.45 -10.83 -2.25
CA ARG A 146 -4.75 -11.06 -0.98
C ARG A 146 -3.82 -12.26 -1.06
N GLU A 147 -4.30 -13.36 -1.63
CA GLU A 147 -3.49 -14.58 -1.83
C GLU A 147 -2.27 -14.29 -2.70
N ALA A 148 -2.44 -13.60 -3.84
CA ALA A 148 -1.35 -13.22 -4.73
C ALA A 148 -0.33 -12.30 -4.03
N ILE A 149 -0.78 -11.33 -3.21
CA ILE A 149 0.09 -10.46 -2.42
C ILE A 149 0.96 -11.30 -1.48
N VAL A 150 0.33 -12.10 -0.62
CA VAL A 150 1.04 -12.89 0.39
C VAL A 150 1.98 -13.90 -0.26
N GLN A 151 1.53 -14.60 -1.30
CA GLN A 151 2.35 -15.60 -1.99
C GLN A 151 3.57 -14.96 -2.67
N THR A 152 3.39 -13.82 -3.37
CA THR A 152 4.50 -13.11 -4.01
C THR A 152 5.53 -12.64 -2.99
N LEU A 153 5.10 -12.07 -1.87
CA LEU A 153 6.00 -11.63 -0.80
C LEU A 153 6.78 -12.79 -0.19
N LYS A 154 6.16 -13.95 -0.02
CA LYS A 154 6.82 -15.17 0.47
C LYS A 154 7.88 -15.66 -0.50
N GLU A 155 7.57 -15.73 -1.79
CA GLU A 155 8.47 -16.22 -2.83
C GLU A 155 9.69 -15.31 -3.01
N GLU A 156 9.47 -14.01 -3.08
CA GLU A 156 10.52 -13.03 -3.40
C GLU A 156 11.43 -12.68 -2.21
N LEU A 157 10.87 -12.67 -0.99
CA LEU A 157 11.57 -12.13 0.18
C LEU A 157 11.84 -13.15 1.28
N GLN A 158 11.19 -14.32 1.25
CA GLN A 158 11.34 -15.41 2.21
C GLN A 158 11.34 -14.94 3.68
N PRO A 159 10.32 -14.14 4.10
CA PRO A 159 10.30 -13.55 5.45
C PRO A 159 10.06 -14.62 6.52
N ALA A 160 10.46 -14.36 7.75
CA ALA A 160 10.12 -15.19 8.92
C ALA A 160 8.65 -14.98 9.37
N GLY A 161 8.06 -13.85 9.00
CA GLY A 161 6.65 -13.55 9.24
C GLY A 161 6.11 -12.43 8.36
N ILE A 162 4.80 -12.49 8.10
CA ILE A 162 4.03 -11.43 7.42
C ILE A 162 2.89 -11.04 8.35
N VAL A 163 2.86 -9.78 8.79
CA VAL A 163 1.84 -9.22 9.66
C VAL A 163 0.94 -8.28 8.86
N GLU A 164 -0.37 -8.41 9.01
CA GLU A 164 -1.31 -7.38 8.55
C GLU A 164 -1.60 -6.40 9.68
N ARG A 165 -1.34 -5.13 9.42
CA ARG A 165 -1.75 -4.01 10.28
C ARG A 165 -3.06 -3.45 9.76
N VAL A 166 -4.09 -3.57 10.55
CA VAL A 166 -5.43 -3.13 10.17
C VAL A 166 -5.64 -1.67 10.60
N GLU A 167 -6.00 -0.84 9.64
CA GLU A 167 -6.41 0.55 9.87
C GLU A 167 -7.94 0.61 9.94
N ALA A 168 -8.50 0.52 11.15
CA ALA A 168 -9.94 0.39 11.37
C ALA A 168 -10.77 1.50 10.70
N ARG A 169 -10.29 2.76 10.74
CA ARG A 169 -10.96 3.89 10.12
C ARG A 169 -11.05 3.78 8.59
N ILE A 170 -10.00 3.29 7.96
CA ILE A 170 -9.98 3.11 6.50
C ILE A 170 -10.89 1.96 6.10
N ARG A 171 -10.87 0.86 6.86
CA ARG A 171 -11.78 -0.27 6.62
C ARG A 171 -13.23 0.14 6.76
N GLU A 172 -13.57 0.99 7.72
CA GLU A 172 -14.91 1.57 7.86
C GLU A 172 -15.31 2.41 6.63
N LEU A 173 -14.43 3.32 6.16
CA LEU A 173 -14.66 4.14 4.97
C LEU A 173 -14.82 3.31 3.68
N GLU A 174 -14.14 2.21 3.57
CA GLU A 174 -14.24 1.27 2.44
C GLU A 174 -15.30 0.19 2.66
N GLN A 175 -16.05 0.22 3.80
CA GLN A 175 -17.04 -0.81 4.18
C GLN A 175 -16.47 -2.24 4.15
N LEU A 176 -15.21 -2.38 4.56
CA LEU A 176 -14.54 -3.67 4.70
C LEU A 176 -14.84 -4.28 6.08
N PRO A 177 -14.84 -5.62 6.21
CA PRO A 177 -15.00 -6.27 7.51
C PRO A 177 -13.95 -5.77 8.52
N GLN A 178 -14.37 -5.46 9.73
CA GLN A 178 -13.45 -5.11 10.81
C GLN A 178 -12.72 -6.37 11.27
N LEU A 179 -11.41 -6.36 11.20
CA LEU A 179 -10.52 -7.44 11.58
C LEU A 179 -9.46 -6.91 12.55
N PRO A 180 -8.97 -7.72 13.48
CA PRO A 180 -7.79 -7.35 14.25
C PRO A 180 -6.53 -7.43 13.38
N SER A 181 -5.50 -6.66 13.74
CA SER A 181 -4.15 -6.89 13.21
C SER A 181 -3.70 -8.32 13.56
N ALA A 182 -3.08 -9.02 12.62
CA ALA A 182 -2.76 -10.44 12.79
C ALA A 182 -1.52 -10.88 12.01
N LEU A 183 -0.88 -11.93 12.48
CA LEU A 183 0.13 -12.68 11.73
C LEU A 183 -0.56 -13.50 10.65
N LEU A 184 -0.34 -13.14 9.38
CA LEU A 184 -0.92 -13.83 8.22
C LEU A 184 -0.13 -15.07 7.81
N TRP A 185 1.18 -15.03 8.00
CA TRP A 185 2.07 -16.12 7.63
C TRP A 185 3.34 -16.12 8.48
N GLY A 186 3.93 -17.32 8.64
CA GLY A 186 5.15 -17.52 9.40
C GLY A 186 4.92 -17.66 10.90
N LYS A 187 5.96 -17.41 11.71
CA LYS A 187 5.93 -17.59 13.17
C LYS A 187 6.42 -16.37 13.94
N LYS A 188 6.88 -15.32 13.24
CA LYS A 188 7.55 -14.17 13.83
C LYS A 188 6.77 -12.90 13.51
N SER A 189 6.40 -12.14 14.54
CA SER A 189 5.76 -10.83 14.40
C SER A 189 6.65 -9.68 14.84
N SER A 190 7.77 -9.97 15.54
CA SER A 190 8.70 -8.98 16.06
C SER A 190 10.14 -9.31 15.69
N THR A 191 11.00 -8.30 15.63
CA THR A 191 12.41 -8.44 15.24
C THR A 191 13.23 -7.25 15.69
N GLU A 192 14.54 -7.35 15.62
CA GLU A 192 15.44 -6.19 15.69
C GLU A 192 15.73 -5.68 14.29
N VAL A 193 15.74 -4.37 14.11
CA VAL A 193 16.06 -3.68 12.86
C VAL A 193 17.19 -2.68 13.07
N ARG A 194 17.90 -2.38 11.98
CA ARG A 194 18.94 -1.36 11.97
C ARG A 194 18.62 -0.27 10.97
N MET A 195 18.65 0.98 11.43
CA MET A 195 18.54 2.17 10.58
C MET A 195 19.77 3.06 10.84
N ASN A 196 20.57 3.31 9.79
CA ASN A 196 21.81 4.09 9.88
C ASN A 196 22.75 3.61 11.00
N GLY A 197 22.82 2.30 11.25
CA GLY A 197 23.65 1.70 12.31
C GLY A 197 23.01 1.63 13.70
N VAL A 198 21.91 2.34 13.95
CA VAL A 198 21.18 2.30 15.23
C VAL A 198 20.20 1.12 15.21
N ALA A 199 20.21 0.33 16.29
CA ALA A 199 19.30 -0.80 16.48
C ALA A 199 18.00 -0.37 17.16
N PHE A 200 16.87 -0.89 16.65
CA PHE A 200 15.52 -0.69 17.19
C PHE A 200 14.82 -2.03 17.35
N HIS A 201 14.04 -2.17 18.39
CA HIS A 201 13.08 -3.27 18.46
C HIS A 201 11.82 -2.91 17.67
N TYR A 202 11.35 -3.85 16.85
CA TYR A 202 10.12 -3.75 16.07
C TYR A 202 9.14 -4.85 16.48
N ASP A 203 7.87 -4.49 16.70
CA ASP A 203 6.75 -5.42 16.83
C ASP A 203 5.64 -5.06 15.85
N GLY A 204 5.34 -5.98 14.94
CA GLY A 204 4.34 -5.79 13.90
C GLY A 204 2.90 -5.75 14.40
N LEU A 205 2.62 -6.27 15.59
CA LEU A 205 1.28 -6.27 16.19
C LEU A 205 1.05 -5.06 17.11
N GLU A 206 2.11 -4.43 17.58
CA GLU A 206 2.09 -3.27 18.48
C GLU A 206 2.62 -1.99 17.79
N GLY A 207 2.50 -0.84 18.48
CA GLY A 207 3.01 0.45 18.00
C GLY A 207 2.07 1.20 17.05
N GLN A 208 2.50 2.39 16.62
CA GLN A 208 1.75 3.26 15.71
C GLN A 208 2.04 2.95 14.23
N LYS A 209 1.10 3.27 13.34
CA LYS A 209 1.20 3.04 11.88
C LYS A 209 1.57 1.58 11.58
N THR A 210 2.63 1.38 10.78
CA THR A 210 3.20 0.05 10.48
C THR A 210 4.25 -0.37 11.52
N GLY A 211 4.56 0.47 12.52
CA GLY A 211 5.48 0.17 13.64
C GLY A 211 6.65 1.14 13.79
N ALA A 212 7.06 1.87 12.75
CA ALA A 212 8.11 2.89 12.82
C ALA A 212 7.90 3.97 11.76
N PHE A 213 8.54 5.14 11.96
CA PHE A 213 8.55 6.24 11.00
C PHE A 213 9.71 6.06 10.01
N LEU A 214 9.56 5.13 9.06
CA LEU A 214 10.59 4.80 8.07
C LEU A 214 10.96 5.96 7.15
N ASP A 215 10.05 6.92 6.97
CA ASP A 215 10.24 8.17 6.23
C ASP A 215 11.18 9.16 6.92
N GLN A 216 11.43 9.00 8.23
CA GLN A 216 12.34 9.85 8.99
C GLN A 216 13.82 9.40 8.93
N ARG A 217 14.12 8.22 8.38
CA ARG A 217 15.47 7.66 8.36
C ARG A 217 16.53 8.63 7.83
N GLU A 218 16.28 9.29 6.72
CA GLU A 218 17.20 10.26 6.13
C GLU A 218 17.29 11.53 6.98
N ASN A 219 16.20 11.94 7.63
CA ASN A 219 16.18 13.08 8.56
C ASN A 219 17.00 12.79 9.80
N TYR A 220 16.97 11.56 10.32
CA TYR A 220 17.85 11.16 11.46
C TYR A 220 19.33 11.32 11.10
N ALA A 221 19.73 10.80 9.92
CA ALA A 221 21.11 10.93 9.45
C ALA A 221 21.51 12.38 9.20
N ALA A 222 20.64 13.17 8.60
CA ALA A 222 20.88 14.59 8.34
C ALA A 222 21.02 15.40 9.64
N ALA A 223 20.12 15.18 10.61
CA ALA A 223 20.18 15.85 11.92
C ALA A 223 21.48 15.53 12.67
N ALA A 224 21.97 14.29 12.60
CA ALA A 224 23.20 13.88 13.23
C ALA A 224 24.45 14.60 12.71
N LEU A 225 24.42 15.21 11.51
CA LEU A 225 25.52 16.03 10.96
C LEU A 225 25.70 17.35 11.73
N TYR A 226 24.65 17.85 12.33
CA TYR A 226 24.62 19.12 13.08
C TYR A 226 24.70 18.92 14.59
N ALA A 227 24.68 17.67 15.07
CA ALA A 227 24.62 17.35 16.49
C ALA A 227 25.97 17.62 17.19
N HIS A 228 25.92 18.33 18.32
CA HIS A 228 27.05 18.58 19.20
C HIS A 228 26.56 19.07 20.60
N GLY A 229 27.40 19.01 21.62
CA GLY A 229 27.05 19.52 22.96
C GLY A 229 25.87 18.76 23.58
N GLU A 230 24.89 19.47 24.09
CA GLU A 230 23.66 18.91 24.69
C GLU A 230 22.51 19.01 23.70
N ALA A 231 21.71 17.97 23.56
CA ALA A 231 20.56 17.94 22.65
C ALA A 231 19.27 17.53 23.37
N LEU A 232 18.17 18.10 22.94
CA LEU A 232 16.80 17.75 23.35
C LEU A 232 16.03 17.23 22.15
N ASP A 233 15.48 16.02 22.27
CA ASP A 233 14.52 15.43 21.35
C ASP A 233 13.12 15.51 21.96
N ALA A 234 12.34 16.55 21.58
CA ALA A 234 10.99 16.76 22.05
C ALA A 234 10.01 15.98 21.15
N PHE A 235 9.08 15.25 21.76
CA PHE A 235 8.18 14.30 21.07
C PHE A 235 8.95 13.14 20.44
N CYS A 236 9.83 12.53 21.24
CA CYS A 236 10.84 11.59 20.75
C CYS A 236 10.28 10.24 20.30
N TYR A 237 9.05 9.86 20.70
CA TYR A 237 8.44 8.55 20.43
C TYR A 237 9.41 7.40 20.78
N GLN A 238 9.93 6.66 19.80
CA GLN A 238 10.93 5.59 20.01
C GLN A 238 12.37 6.11 20.10
N GLY A 239 12.59 7.40 20.18
CA GLY A 239 13.91 8.01 20.27
C GLY A 239 14.70 8.00 18.96
N GLY A 240 14.03 8.03 17.81
CA GLY A 240 14.69 7.96 16.51
C GLY A 240 15.74 9.05 16.31
N PHE A 241 15.41 10.32 16.59
CA PHE A 241 16.39 11.40 16.58
C PHE A 241 17.39 11.26 17.73
N ALA A 242 16.92 11.11 18.97
CA ALA A 242 17.79 11.03 20.15
C ALA A 242 18.92 10.01 19.99
N LEU A 243 18.60 8.80 19.51
CA LEU A 243 19.57 7.73 19.34
C LEU A 243 20.59 7.99 18.22
N HIS A 244 20.19 8.71 17.17
CA HIS A 244 21.12 9.10 16.08
C HIS A 244 22.00 10.29 16.47
N LEU A 245 21.52 11.19 17.33
CA LEU A 245 22.28 12.34 17.83
C LEU A 245 23.30 11.93 18.92
N ALA A 246 22.96 10.92 19.73
CA ALA A 246 23.74 10.52 20.90
C ALA A 246 25.25 10.29 20.65
N PRO A 247 25.70 9.68 19.53
CA PRO A 247 27.12 9.50 19.27
C PRO A 247 27.91 10.79 19.04
N LYS A 248 27.25 11.93 18.83
CA LYS A 248 27.84 13.23 18.54
C LYS A 248 27.67 14.25 19.66
N CYS A 249 26.79 13.97 20.62
CA CYS A 249 26.47 14.87 21.72
C CYS A 249 27.12 14.41 23.00
N SER A 250 27.36 15.36 23.95
CA SER A 250 27.79 15.07 25.32
C SER A 250 26.63 14.47 26.13
N SER A 251 25.40 14.89 25.83
CA SER A 251 24.18 14.32 26.41
C SER A 251 22.99 14.51 25.43
N VAL A 252 22.03 13.62 25.51
CA VAL A 252 20.76 13.76 24.79
C VAL A 252 19.61 13.42 25.71
N THR A 253 18.60 14.29 25.78
CA THR A 253 17.36 14.08 26.53
C THR A 253 16.23 13.89 25.59
N GLY A 254 15.52 12.75 25.67
CA GLY A 254 14.26 12.50 24.95
C GLY A 254 13.07 12.76 25.87
N VAL A 255 12.03 13.42 25.34
CA VAL A 255 10.75 13.70 26.03
C VAL A 255 9.61 13.38 25.09
N ASP A 256 8.60 12.56 25.56
CA ASP A 256 7.41 12.19 24.81
C ASP A 256 6.13 12.47 25.58
#